data_c757d3dcde9e7c09f5c73a76627626cf
#
_entry.id   c757d3dcde9e7c09f5c73a76627626cf
#
_cell.length_a   1.000
_cell.length_b   1.000
_cell.length_c   1.000
_cell.angle_alpha   90.00
_cell.angle_beta   90.00
_cell.angle_gamma   90.00
#
_symmetry.space_group_name_H-M   'P 1'
#
loop_
_entity.id
_entity.type
_entity.pdbx_description
1 polymer ?
#
loop_
_entity_poly.entity_id
_entity_poly.type
_entity_poly.pdbx_seq_one_letter_code
_entity_poly.pdbx_strand_id
1 'polypeptide(L)'
;SDMVKDWKDVRKAAIDSGQITEEGIKAAGERRESQVIAYRLAELRKQHKLTQAQLAEIMHVDQSRISQIETGDITRAELPTVTAYINALGGSVKIVADFGDSQYQIA
;
A
#
# COMPACT_ATOMS: atom_id res chain seq x y z
N SER A 1 -10.93 -8.31 1.24
CA SER A 1 -10.20 -9.56 1.36
C SER A 1 -10.17 -10.03 2.81
N ASP A 2 -9.94 -11.31 3.01
CA ASP A 2 -9.89 -11.91 4.35
C ASP A 2 -8.78 -11.30 5.19
N MET A 3 -7.66 -10.95 4.59
CA MET A 3 -6.53 -10.33 5.29
C MET A 3 -6.90 -8.98 5.90
N VAL A 4 -7.69 -8.17 5.21
CA VAL A 4 -8.17 -6.89 5.72
C VAL A 4 -9.15 -7.10 6.87
N LYS A 5 -10.04 -8.09 6.75
CA LYS A 5 -11.00 -8.45 7.78
C LYS A 5 -10.30 -8.93 9.06
N ASP A 6 -9.32 -9.82 8.93
CA ASP A 6 -8.54 -10.34 10.06
C ASP A 6 -7.79 -9.22 10.77
N TRP A 7 -7.25 -8.28 10.02
CA TRP A 7 -6.53 -7.15 10.57
C TRP A 7 -7.44 -6.23 11.40
N LYS A 8 -8.66 -5.99 10.93
CA LYS A 8 -9.65 -5.21 11.67
C LYS A 8 -10.05 -5.89 12.97
N ASP A 9 -10.22 -7.21 12.96
CA ASP A 9 -10.56 -7.98 14.14
C ASP A 9 -9.44 -7.92 15.19
N VAL A 10 -8.19 -8.04 14.77
CA VAL A 10 -7.03 -7.93 15.66
C VAL A 10 -6.94 -6.53 16.26
N ARG A 11 -7.15 -5.50 15.46
CA ARG A 11 -7.13 -4.11 15.92
C ARG A 11 -8.22 -3.85 16.96
N LYS A 12 -9.42 -4.32 16.72
CA LYS A 12 -10.54 -4.17 17.66
C LYS A 12 -10.26 -4.87 18.97
N ALA A 13 -9.74 -6.09 18.93
CA ALA A 13 -9.39 -6.84 20.12
C ALA A 13 -8.32 -6.12 20.95
N ALA A 14 -7.32 -5.52 20.31
CA ALA A 14 -6.28 -4.77 20.98
C ALA A 14 -6.83 -3.52 21.68
N ILE A 15 -7.75 -2.80 21.03
CA ILE A 15 -8.41 -1.62 21.62
C ILE A 15 -9.27 -2.04 22.81
N ASP A 16 -10.07 -3.08 22.64
CA ASP A 16 -10.98 -3.58 23.68
C ASP A 16 -10.22 -4.07 24.92
N SER A 17 -9.02 -4.62 24.75
CA SER A 17 -8.19 -5.07 25.86
C SER A 17 -7.57 -3.93 26.66
N GLY A 18 -7.57 -2.71 26.16
CA GLY A 18 -6.99 -1.54 26.80
C GLY A 18 -5.47 -1.56 26.88
N GLN A 19 -4.81 -2.46 26.17
CA GLN A 19 -3.35 -2.59 26.18
C GLN A 19 -2.64 -1.59 25.28
N ILE A 20 -3.35 -1.03 24.31
CA ILE A 20 -2.78 -0.14 23.30
C ILE A 20 -3.71 1.06 23.13
N THR A 21 -3.14 2.26 23.07
CA THR A 21 -3.93 3.48 22.81
C THR A 21 -4.36 3.52 21.35
N GLU A 22 -5.49 4.16 21.09
CA GLU A 22 -6.02 4.33 19.73
C GLU A 22 -5.02 5.06 18.84
N GLU A 23 -4.35 6.10 19.36
CA GLU A 23 -3.33 6.84 18.61
C GLU A 23 -2.12 5.97 18.29
N GLY A 24 -1.66 5.15 19.23
CA GLY A 24 -0.55 4.23 19.03
C GLY A 24 -0.87 3.18 17.97
N ILE A 25 -2.10 2.66 17.97
CA ILE A 25 -2.57 1.70 16.96
C ILE A 25 -2.61 2.34 15.60
N LYS A 26 -3.12 3.56 15.50
CA LYS A 26 -3.23 4.28 14.24
C LYS A 26 -1.85 4.51 13.62
N ALA A 27 -0.89 5.01 14.40
CA ALA A 27 0.46 5.26 13.92
C ALA A 27 1.17 3.97 13.49
N ALA A 28 1.05 2.90 14.28
CA ALA A 28 1.63 1.61 13.95
C ALA A 28 0.98 1.00 12.71
N GLY A 29 -0.35 1.15 12.56
CA GLY A 29 -1.09 0.69 11.40
C GLY A 29 -0.68 1.40 10.13
N GLU A 30 -0.51 2.71 10.17
CA GLU A 30 -0.08 3.51 9.01
C GLU A 30 1.29 3.07 8.51
N ARG A 31 2.27 2.85 9.42
CA ARG A 31 3.61 2.38 9.05
C ARG A 31 3.57 0.98 8.44
N ARG A 32 2.76 0.09 9.04
CA ARG A 32 2.62 -1.28 8.55
C ARG A 32 1.96 -1.32 7.17
N GLU A 33 0.93 -0.51 6.95
CA GLU A 33 0.26 -0.39 5.66
C GLU A 33 1.23 0.10 4.58
N SER A 34 2.03 1.11 4.89
CA SER A 34 3.03 1.65 3.96
C SER A 34 4.04 0.58 3.55
N GLN A 35 4.54 -0.21 4.51
CA GLN A 35 5.49 -1.28 4.24
C GLN A 35 4.88 -2.42 3.41
N VAL A 36 3.63 -2.79 3.68
CA VAL A 36 2.93 -3.82 2.93
C VAL A 36 2.70 -3.38 1.48
N ILE A 37 2.28 -2.13 1.29
CA ILE A 37 2.09 -1.57 -0.06
C ILE A 37 3.41 -1.59 -0.82
N ALA A 38 4.49 -1.11 -0.20
CA ALA A 38 5.80 -1.07 -0.83
C ALA A 38 6.26 -2.48 -1.26
N TYR A 39 6.10 -3.46 -0.40
CA TYR A 39 6.46 -4.85 -0.70
C TYR A 39 5.65 -5.37 -1.90
N ARG A 40 4.34 -5.13 -1.91
CA ARG A 40 3.47 -5.59 -2.98
C ARG A 40 3.80 -4.93 -4.32
N LEU A 41 4.14 -3.64 -4.31
CA LEU A 41 4.55 -2.95 -5.52
C LEU A 41 5.81 -3.58 -6.11
N ALA A 42 6.81 -3.85 -5.27
CA ALA A 42 8.04 -4.50 -5.72
C ALA A 42 7.76 -5.89 -6.31
N GLU A 43 6.88 -6.66 -5.69
CA GLU A 43 6.50 -7.97 -6.19
C GLU A 43 5.80 -7.90 -7.55
N LEU A 44 4.90 -6.94 -7.73
CA LEU A 44 4.22 -6.72 -9.01
C LEU A 44 5.21 -6.35 -10.11
N ARG A 45 6.18 -5.48 -9.80
CA ARG A 45 7.24 -5.13 -10.76
C ARG A 45 8.00 -6.38 -11.20
N LYS A 46 8.40 -7.21 -10.24
CA LYS A 46 9.15 -8.44 -10.53
C LYS A 46 8.32 -9.42 -11.37
N GLN A 47 7.03 -9.54 -11.10
CA GLN A 47 6.12 -10.37 -11.88
C GLN A 47 6.04 -9.92 -13.34
N HIS A 48 6.19 -8.63 -13.58
CA HIS A 48 6.23 -8.05 -14.94
C HIS A 48 7.63 -8.09 -15.55
N LYS A 49 8.60 -8.70 -14.85
CA LYS A 49 9.98 -8.90 -15.32
C LYS A 49 10.69 -7.58 -15.63
N LEU A 50 10.40 -6.55 -14.84
CA LEU A 50 11.04 -5.24 -14.97
C LEU A 50 12.01 -5.02 -13.82
N THR A 51 13.17 -4.44 -14.13
CA THR A 51 14.09 -3.96 -13.11
C THR A 51 13.64 -2.59 -12.59
N GLN A 52 14.19 -2.16 -11.46
CA GLN A 52 13.93 -0.82 -10.95
C GLN A 52 14.34 0.25 -11.97
N ALA A 53 15.49 0.05 -12.64
CA ALA A 53 15.97 0.99 -13.65
C ALA A 53 15.01 1.08 -14.85
N GLN A 54 14.49 -0.06 -15.31
CA GLN A 54 13.54 -0.09 -16.42
C GLN A 54 12.23 0.62 -16.05
N LEU A 55 11.71 0.37 -14.85
CA LEU A 55 10.50 1.03 -14.40
C LEU A 55 10.72 2.54 -14.21
N ALA A 56 11.88 2.94 -13.67
CA ALA A 56 12.23 4.34 -13.52
C ALA A 56 12.23 5.06 -14.87
N GLU A 57 12.74 4.41 -15.91
CA GLU A 57 12.73 4.96 -17.26
C GLU A 57 11.30 5.15 -17.78
N ILE A 58 10.43 4.16 -17.57
CA ILE A 58 9.02 4.26 -17.98
C ILE A 58 8.31 5.41 -17.25
N MET A 59 8.59 5.57 -15.97
CA MET A 59 7.95 6.60 -15.13
C MET A 59 8.62 7.97 -15.25
N HIS A 60 9.74 8.07 -15.96
CA HIS A 60 10.54 9.30 -16.07
C HIS A 60 11.01 9.84 -14.71
N VAL A 61 11.48 8.92 -13.86
CA VAL A 61 12.04 9.24 -12.55
C VAL A 61 13.38 8.54 -12.38
N ASP A 62 14.11 8.88 -11.32
CA ASP A 62 15.37 8.23 -11.01
C ASP A 62 15.11 6.84 -10.39
N GLN A 63 16.07 5.92 -10.60
CA GLN A 63 16.00 4.60 -9.98
C GLN A 63 15.92 4.69 -8.45
N SER A 64 16.60 5.66 -7.86
CA SER A 64 16.54 5.89 -6.41
C SER A 64 15.10 6.17 -5.93
N ARG A 65 14.30 6.83 -6.76
CA ARG A 65 12.89 7.07 -6.44
C ARG A 65 12.10 5.77 -6.38
N ILE A 66 12.33 4.87 -7.35
CA ILE A 66 11.68 3.55 -7.34
C ILE A 66 12.11 2.77 -6.09
N SER A 67 13.40 2.79 -5.77
CA SER A 67 13.91 2.12 -4.56
C SER A 67 13.23 2.67 -3.30
N GLN A 68 13.06 3.98 -3.18
CA GLN A 68 12.36 4.59 -2.05
C GLN A 68 10.91 4.15 -1.96
N ILE A 69 10.22 4.08 -3.07
CA ILE A 69 8.82 3.61 -3.12
C ILE A 69 8.74 2.17 -2.61
N GLU A 70 9.66 1.32 -3.05
CA GLU A 70 9.64 -0.11 -2.73
C GLU A 70 10.18 -0.45 -1.35
N THR A 71 10.89 0.46 -0.71
CA THR A 71 11.37 0.27 0.67
C THR A 71 10.44 0.90 1.71
N GLY A 72 9.46 1.67 1.28
CA GLY A 72 8.54 2.33 2.20
C GLY A 72 9.14 3.55 2.91
N ASP A 73 10.29 4.06 2.45
CA ASP A 73 10.93 5.26 3.00
C ASP A 73 10.11 6.52 2.77
N ILE A 74 9.12 6.43 1.91
CA ILE A 74 8.16 7.52 1.72
C ILE A 74 7.16 7.43 2.85
N THR A 75 7.12 8.47 3.69
CA THR A 75 6.30 8.54 4.90
C THR A 75 4.81 8.36 4.63
N ARG A 76 4.38 8.50 3.38
CA ARG A 76 3.06 8.12 2.89
C ARG A 76 3.21 7.67 1.45
N ALA A 77 2.80 6.43 1.15
CA ALA A 77 2.53 6.06 -0.23
C ALA A 77 1.31 6.89 -0.67
N GLU A 78 1.56 8.07 -1.21
CA GLU A 78 0.49 8.90 -1.72
C GLU A 78 -0.19 8.18 -2.87
N LEU A 79 -1.50 8.26 -2.91
CA LEU A 79 -2.30 7.61 -3.95
C LEU A 79 -1.82 7.95 -5.37
N PRO A 80 -1.44 9.20 -5.70
CA PRO A 80 -0.90 9.51 -7.02
C PRO A 80 0.38 8.73 -7.35
N THR A 81 1.25 8.53 -6.37
CA THR A 81 2.49 7.77 -6.56
C THR A 81 2.20 6.30 -6.85
N VAL A 82 1.32 5.68 -6.07
CA VAL A 82 0.90 4.30 -6.28
C VAL A 82 0.23 4.14 -7.64
N THR A 83 -0.64 5.08 -7.99
CA THR A 83 -1.35 5.07 -9.28
C THR A 83 -0.36 5.14 -10.44
N ALA A 84 0.62 6.04 -10.38
CA ALA A 84 1.63 6.18 -11.42
C ALA A 84 2.46 4.91 -11.58
N TYR A 85 2.84 4.29 -10.46
CA TYR A 85 3.61 3.05 -10.46
C TYR A 85 2.82 1.91 -11.12
N ILE A 86 1.56 1.71 -10.73
CA ILE A 86 0.70 0.66 -11.28
C ILE A 86 0.41 0.91 -12.77
N ASN A 87 0.15 2.16 -13.15
CA ASN A 87 -0.08 2.51 -14.56
C ASN A 87 1.15 2.21 -15.41
N ALA A 88 2.35 2.45 -14.89
CA ALA A 88 3.59 2.15 -15.59
C ALA A 88 3.75 0.64 -15.85
N LEU A 89 3.19 -0.19 -14.99
CA LEU A 89 3.17 -1.64 -15.18
C LEU A 89 2.06 -2.10 -16.13
N GLY A 90 1.22 -1.19 -16.61
CA GLY A 90 0.12 -1.52 -17.50
C GLY A 90 -1.21 -1.80 -16.80
N GLY A 91 -1.28 -1.56 -15.51
CA GLY A 91 -2.49 -1.76 -14.71
C GLY A 91 -3.23 -0.47 -14.41
N SER A 92 -4.22 -0.58 -13.55
CA SER A 92 -4.97 0.58 -13.05
C SER A 92 -5.30 0.37 -11.58
N VAL A 93 -5.46 1.49 -10.85
CA VAL A 93 -5.81 1.46 -9.43
C VAL A 93 -7.29 1.75 -9.28
N LYS A 94 -7.96 0.95 -8.45
CA LYS A 94 -9.36 1.16 -8.10
C LYS A 94 -9.46 1.37 -6.60
N ILE A 95 -10.27 2.35 -6.20
CA ILE A 95 -10.52 2.63 -4.79
C ILE A 95 -11.92 2.11 -4.47
N VAL A 96 -12.01 1.27 -3.45
CA VAL A 96 -13.27 0.64 -3.04
C VAL A 96 -13.57 1.03 -1.61
N ALA A 97 -14.77 1.56 -1.37
CA ALA A 97 -15.29 1.75 -0.02
C ALA A 97 -16.00 0.46 0.39
N ASP A 98 -15.51 -0.17 1.45
CA ASP A 98 -16.05 -1.43 1.94
C ASP A 98 -16.73 -1.20 3.29
N PHE A 99 -18.03 -1.42 3.34
CA PHE A 99 -18.85 -1.26 4.54
C PHE A 99 -19.22 -2.61 5.18
N GLY A 100 -18.57 -3.69 4.74
CA GLY A 100 -18.86 -5.02 5.23
C GLY A 100 -19.95 -5.71 4.41
N ASP A 101 -21.15 -5.15 4.41
CA ASP A 101 -22.30 -5.71 3.68
C ASP A 101 -22.32 -5.30 2.21
N SER A 102 -21.66 -4.21 1.88
CA SER A 102 -21.65 -3.66 0.52
C SER A 102 -20.34 -3.00 0.21
N GLN A 103 -20.00 -2.99 -1.08
CA GLN A 103 -18.77 -2.38 -1.58
C GLN A 103 -19.11 -1.43 -2.72
N TYR A 104 -18.51 -0.25 -2.71
CA TYR A 104 -18.73 0.77 -3.71
C TYR A 104 -17.40 1.20 -4.30
N GLN A 105 -17.25 1.10 -5.61
CA GLN A 105 -16.08 1.63 -6.29
C GLN A 105 -16.20 3.14 -6.39
N ILE A 106 -15.26 3.87 -5.79
CA ILE A 106 -15.24 5.33 -5.79
C ILE A 106 -14.46 5.87 -6.98
N ALA A 107 -13.35 5.20 -7.31
CA ALA A 107 -12.48 5.62 -8.42
C ALA A 107 -11.81 4.43 -9.07
#